data_ff28c91b2d30b6875346f0c8da1b132a
#
_entry.id   ff28c91b2d30b6875346f0c8da1b132a
#
_cell.length_a   1.000
_cell.length_b   1.000
_cell.length_c   1.000
_cell.angle_alpha   90.00
_cell.angle_beta   90.00
_cell.angle_gamma   90.00
#
_symmetry.space_group_name_H-M   'P 1'
#
loop_
_entity.id
_entity.type
_entity.pdbx_description
1 polymer ?
#
loop_
_entity_poly.entity_id
_entity_poly.type
_entity_poly.pdbx_seq_one_letter_code
_entity_poly.pdbx_strand_id
1 'polypeptide(L)'
;GQDLSERTVQWQDQPPQFSLGKSFENFAPTGPVIVTLDELANPTALAISATIVGADGARTKVQDGNTDQLVFGVDELIVRLSEVVELLPGDLIFTGTPPGVGAGRTPKRFLVAGESLETEIEGIGRITQRFVSGPAA
;
A
#
# COMPACT_ATOMS: atom_id res chain seq x y z
N GLY A 1 3.47 4.55 -1.74
CA GLY A 1 2.01 4.56 -1.82
C GLY A 1 1.34 3.55 -0.90
N GLN A 2 0.06 3.73 -0.64
CA GLN A 2 -0.73 2.81 0.19
C GLN A 2 -1.86 2.19 -0.65
N ASP A 3 -1.79 0.88 -0.85
CA ASP A 3 -2.73 0.11 -1.66
C ASP A 3 -3.99 -0.26 -0.84
N LEU A 4 -4.84 0.75 -0.58
CA LEU A 4 -6.11 0.54 0.09
C LEU A 4 -7.02 -0.35 -0.75
N SER A 5 -7.74 -1.26 -0.09
CA SER A 5 -8.58 -2.23 -0.79
C SER A 5 -9.92 -2.41 -0.07
N GLU A 6 -11.01 -2.17 -0.78
CA GLU A 6 -12.36 -2.51 -0.35
C GLU A 6 -12.60 -3.99 -0.62
N ARG A 7 -12.73 -4.77 0.43
CA ARG A 7 -12.71 -6.24 0.34
C ARG A 7 -14.05 -6.84 -0.07
N THR A 8 -15.17 -6.16 0.18
CA THR A 8 -16.50 -6.63 -0.25
C THR A 8 -16.58 -6.64 -1.76
N VAL A 9 -16.22 -5.52 -2.41
CA VAL A 9 -16.19 -5.42 -3.88
C VAL A 9 -15.13 -6.35 -4.47
N GLN A 10 -13.95 -6.42 -3.86
CA GLN A 10 -12.87 -7.28 -4.37
C GLN A 10 -13.27 -8.77 -4.41
N TRP A 11 -14.05 -9.23 -3.44
CA TRP A 11 -14.43 -10.65 -3.30
C TRP A 11 -15.87 -10.94 -3.69
N GLN A 12 -16.55 -9.99 -4.32
CA GLN A 12 -17.93 -10.14 -4.75
C GLN A 12 -18.09 -11.29 -5.75
N ASP A 13 -17.13 -11.44 -6.66
CA ASP A 13 -17.16 -12.41 -7.73
C ASP A 13 -16.11 -13.53 -7.54
N GLN A 14 -16.26 -14.62 -8.31
CA GLN A 14 -15.29 -15.71 -8.39
C GLN A 14 -14.87 -15.93 -9.85
N PRO A 15 -13.60 -15.72 -10.19
CA PRO A 15 -12.48 -15.32 -9.32
C PRO A 15 -12.59 -13.86 -8.87
N PRO A 16 -11.92 -13.50 -7.74
CA PRO A 16 -11.94 -12.14 -7.22
C PRO A 16 -11.42 -11.12 -8.22
N GLN A 17 -12.04 -9.93 -8.27
CA GLN A 17 -11.61 -8.81 -9.12
C GLN A 17 -10.89 -7.75 -8.27
N PHE A 18 -9.61 -7.55 -8.54
CA PHE A 18 -8.75 -6.70 -7.71
C PHE A 18 -8.84 -5.22 -8.06
N SER A 19 -9.03 -4.85 -9.33
CA SER A 19 -8.92 -3.44 -9.77
C SER A 19 -10.02 -2.54 -9.18
N LEU A 20 -11.29 -2.92 -9.30
CA LEU A 20 -12.40 -2.10 -8.82
C LEU A 20 -12.37 -1.90 -7.29
N GLY A 21 -12.01 -2.93 -6.54
CA GLY A 21 -11.84 -2.84 -5.08
C GLY A 21 -10.72 -1.90 -4.61
N LYS A 22 -9.89 -1.40 -5.54
CA LYS A 22 -8.77 -0.49 -5.28
C LYS A 22 -8.96 0.91 -5.90
N SER A 23 -10.09 1.13 -6.59
CA SER A 23 -10.32 2.32 -7.44
C SER A 23 -11.34 3.30 -6.84
N PHE A 24 -11.67 3.17 -5.57
CA PHE A 24 -12.55 4.12 -4.90
C PHE A 24 -11.89 5.49 -4.76
N GLU A 25 -12.72 6.53 -4.64
CA GLU A 25 -12.24 7.88 -4.37
C GLU A 25 -11.33 7.91 -3.15
N ASN A 26 -10.21 8.64 -3.24
CA ASN A 26 -9.14 8.71 -2.23
C ASN A 26 -8.40 7.40 -1.94
N PHE A 27 -8.57 6.35 -2.75
CA PHE A 27 -7.73 5.17 -2.68
C PHE A 27 -6.38 5.41 -3.40
N ALA A 28 -5.40 4.51 -3.15
CA ALA A 28 -4.03 4.63 -3.64
C ALA A 28 -3.35 5.99 -3.31
N PRO A 29 -3.46 6.53 -2.07
CA PRO A 29 -2.74 7.74 -1.71
C PRO A 29 -1.24 7.51 -1.88
N THR A 30 -0.57 8.49 -2.52
CA THR A 30 0.84 8.42 -2.88
C THR A 30 1.56 9.68 -2.38
N GLY A 31 2.77 9.51 -1.85
CA GLY A 31 3.56 10.60 -1.27
C GLY A 31 4.50 10.11 -0.16
N PRO A 32 5.03 11.03 0.67
CA PRO A 32 4.84 12.49 0.67
C PRO A 32 5.53 13.18 -0.50
N VAL A 33 6.53 12.50 -1.10
CA VAL A 33 7.36 13.00 -2.21
C VAL A 33 7.69 11.84 -3.15
N ILE A 34 8.23 12.18 -4.33
CA ILE A 34 8.97 11.26 -5.19
C ILE A 34 10.45 11.50 -4.89
N VAL A 35 11.20 10.42 -4.64
CA VAL A 35 12.65 10.47 -4.41
C VAL A 35 13.34 9.78 -5.56
N THR A 36 14.32 10.42 -6.17
CA THR A 36 15.12 9.84 -7.24
C THR A 36 16.14 8.85 -6.69
N LEU A 37 16.58 7.89 -7.50
CA LEU A 37 17.44 6.79 -7.04
C LEU A 37 18.79 7.27 -6.49
N ASP A 38 19.31 8.39 -6.99
CA ASP A 38 20.56 9.00 -6.56
C ASP A 38 20.49 9.63 -5.16
N GLU A 39 19.30 9.92 -4.67
CA GLU A 39 19.07 10.43 -3.30
C GLU A 39 18.97 9.31 -2.25
N LEU A 40 18.89 8.05 -2.67
CA LEU A 40 18.75 6.90 -1.77
C LEU A 40 20.06 6.12 -1.68
N ALA A 41 20.54 5.88 -0.46
CA ALA A 41 21.78 5.15 -0.24
C ALA A 41 21.72 3.69 -0.76
N ASN A 42 20.56 3.04 -0.59
CA ASN A 42 20.30 1.70 -1.09
C ASN A 42 18.82 1.55 -1.48
N PRO A 43 18.42 1.94 -2.71
CA PRO A 43 17.03 1.94 -3.13
C PRO A 43 16.38 0.56 -3.18
N THR A 44 17.15 -0.53 -3.14
CA THR A 44 16.64 -1.90 -3.18
C THR A 44 16.47 -2.54 -1.80
N ALA A 45 16.86 -1.86 -0.71
CA ALA A 45 16.78 -2.39 0.64
C ALA A 45 16.36 -1.29 1.63
N LEU A 46 15.14 -0.79 1.48
CA LEU A 46 14.55 0.23 2.31
C LEU A 46 13.61 -0.40 3.35
N ALA A 47 13.72 0.01 4.60
CA ALA A 47 12.76 -0.37 5.63
C ALA A 47 11.39 0.22 5.29
N ILE A 48 10.34 -0.61 5.39
CA ILE A 48 8.94 -0.22 5.15
C ILE A 48 8.07 -0.68 6.31
N SER A 49 7.22 0.19 6.81
CA SER A 49 6.32 -0.13 7.91
C SER A 49 4.96 0.53 7.77
N ALA A 50 3.95 -0.08 8.40
CA ALA A 50 2.64 0.53 8.57
C ALA A 50 2.16 0.40 10.01
N THR A 51 1.60 1.49 10.54
CA THR A 51 1.08 1.58 11.92
C THR A 51 -0.34 2.11 11.89
N ILE A 52 -1.26 1.40 12.52
CA ILE A 52 -2.61 1.90 12.78
C ILE A 52 -2.58 2.72 14.06
N VAL A 53 -3.17 3.90 14.02
CA VAL A 53 -3.40 4.78 15.16
C VAL A 53 -4.90 4.79 15.43
N GLY A 54 -5.32 4.25 16.58
CA GLY A 54 -6.71 4.21 17.01
C GLY A 54 -7.26 5.60 17.33
N ALA A 55 -8.56 5.72 17.42
CA ALA A 55 -9.24 6.96 17.84
C ALA A 55 -8.84 7.40 19.27
N ASP A 56 -8.41 6.46 20.10
CA ASP A 56 -7.87 6.66 21.45
C ASP A 56 -6.37 7.02 21.46
N GLY A 57 -5.74 7.09 20.29
CA GLY A 57 -4.31 7.34 20.14
C GLY A 57 -3.43 6.09 20.30
N ALA A 58 -3.99 4.91 20.57
CA ALA A 58 -3.25 3.67 20.65
C ALA A 58 -2.58 3.36 19.30
N ARG A 59 -1.31 2.96 19.34
CA ARG A 59 -0.50 2.70 18.14
C ARG A 59 -0.20 1.21 18.01
N THR A 60 -0.50 0.64 16.86
CA THR A 60 -0.24 -0.77 16.56
C THR A 60 0.50 -0.88 15.24
N LYS A 61 1.77 -1.30 15.27
CA LYS A 61 2.51 -1.63 14.04
C LYS A 61 1.89 -2.88 13.43
N VAL A 62 1.46 -2.78 12.18
CA VAL A 62 0.73 -3.83 11.47
C VAL A 62 1.52 -4.42 10.31
N GLN A 63 2.47 -3.68 9.76
CA GLN A 63 3.43 -4.18 8.78
C GLN A 63 4.83 -3.70 9.17
N ASP A 64 5.82 -4.57 8.98
CA ASP A 64 7.22 -4.31 9.22
C ASP A 64 8.04 -5.19 8.28
N GLY A 65 8.77 -4.60 7.36
CA GLY A 65 9.47 -5.33 6.32
C GLY A 65 10.57 -4.50 5.68
N ASN A 66 11.13 -5.04 4.61
CA ASN A 66 12.15 -4.39 3.81
C ASN A 66 11.88 -4.63 2.33
N THR A 67 12.23 -3.68 1.45
CA THR A 67 12.03 -3.83 0.00
C THR A 67 12.92 -4.91 -0.62
N ASP A 68 13.99 -5.35 0.05
CA ASP A 68 14.80 -6.50 -0.36
C ASP A 68 14.07 -7.85 -0.23
N GLN A 69 12.92 -7.88 0.45
CA GLN A 69 12.06 -9.06 0.59
C GLN A 69 11.10 -9.27 -0.59
N LEU A 70 11.16 -8.41 -1.61
CA LEU A 70 10.40 -8.61 -2.85
C LEU A 70 10.77 -9.97 -3.48
N VAL A 71 9.75 -10.75 -3.85
CA VAL A 71 9.96 -12.04 -4.55
C VAL A 71 10.57 -11.81 -5.93
N PHE A 72 10.13 -10.77 -6.62
CA PHE A 72 10.69 -10.29 -7.87
C PHE A 72 11.21 -8.87 -7.66
N GLY A 73 12.45 -8.61 -8.05
CA GLY A 73 13.03 -7.28 -7.99
C GLY A 73 12.32 -6.29 -8.92
N VAL A 74 12.52 -4.99 -8.65
CA VAL A 74 11.87 -3.92 -9.44
C VAL A 74 12.21 -4.04 -10.93
N ASP A 75 13.45 -4.34 -11.26
CA ASP A 75 13.90 -4.50 -12.66
C ASP A 75 13.14 -5.63 -13.38
N GLU A 76 12.95 -6.77 -12.72
CA GLU A 76 12.18 -7.89 -13.27
C GLU A 76 10.71 -7.53 -13.44
N LEU A 77 10.12 -6.80 -12.50
CA LEU A 77 8.73 -6.33 -12.61
C LEU A 77 8.56 -5.41 -13.82
N ILE A 78 9.50 -4.49 -14.05
CA ILE A 78 9.47 -3.59 -15.20
C ILE A 78 9.55 -4.40 -16.50
N VAL A 79 10.48 -5.35 -16.61
CA VAL A 79 10.62 -6.21 -17.78
C VAL A 79 9.32 -6.94 -18.09
N ARG A 80 8.75 -7.64 -17.09
CA ARG A 80 7.52 -8.41 -17.28
C ARG A 80 6.31 -7.55 -17.63
N LEU A 81 6.17 -6.37 -17.02
CA LEU A 81 5.08 -5.45 -17.34
C LEU A 81 5.21 -4.93 -18.78
N SER A 82 6.43 -4.60 -19.22
CA SER A 82 6.69 -4.08 -20.56
C SER A 82 6.40 -5.09 -21.68
N GLU A 83 6.36 -6.39 -21.37
CA GLU A 83 5.93 -7.43 -22.33
C GLU A 83 4.43 -7.36 -22.65
N VAL A 84 3.63 -6.73 -21.78
CA VAL A 84 2.17 -6.73 -21.87
C VAL A 84 1.61 -5.33 -22.11
N VAL A 85 2.21 -4.31 -21.50
CA VAL A 85 1.74 -2.93 -21.55
C VAL A 85 2.91 -1.97 -21.76
N GLU A 86 2.70 -0.97 -22.62
CA GLU A 86 3.67 0.13 -22.76
C GLU A 86 3.68 0.96 -21.48
N LEU A 87 4.87 1.11 -20.89
CA LEU A 87 5.08 1.96 -19.71
C LEU A 87 5.41 3.39 -20.17
N LEU A 88 4.67 4.36 -19.63
CA LEU A 88 4.78 5.77 -20.00
C LEU A 88 5.33 6.61 -18.84
N PRO A 89 5.96 7.76 -19.13
CA PRO A 89 6.34 8.72 -18.09
C PRO A 89 5.12 9.13 -17.25
N GLY A 90 5.21 8.95 -15.94
CA GLY A 90 4.13 9.21 -14.99
C GLY A 90 3.40 7.97 -14.50
N ASP A 91 3.66 6.80 -15.09
CA ASP A 91 3.10 5.55 -14.57
C ASP A 91 3.65 5.23 -13.19
N LEU A 92 2.78 4.74 -12.31
CA LEU A 92 3.12 4.30 -10.97
C LEU A 92 2.91 2.79 -10.84
N ILE A 93 3.96 2.09 -10.43
CA ILE A 93 3.93 0.65 -10.22
C ILE A 93 3.90 0.38 -8.72
N PHE A 94 2.78 -0.18 -8.23
CA PHE A 94 2.69 -0.70 -6.87
C PHE A 94 3.26 -2.12 -6.85
N THR A 95 4.44 -2.28 -6.26
CA THR A 95 5.23 -3.52 -6.32
C THR A 95 4.78 -4.59 -5.32
N GLY A 96 3.69 -4.38 -4.62
CA GLY A 96 3.17 -5.30 -3.62
C GLY A 96 3.28 -4.73 -2.20
N THR A 97 3.08 -5.58 -1.21
CA THR A 97 3.01 -5.18 0.19
C THR A 97 3.67 -6.21 1.10
N PRO A 98 4.36 -5.79 2.18
CA PRO A 98 4.86 -6.73 3.18
C PRO A 98 3.73 -7.43 3.93
N PRO A 99 4.01 -8.55 4.63
CA PRO A 99 3.04 -9.25 5.45
C PRO A 99 2.37 -8.35 6.49
N GLY A 100 1.12 -8.68 6.88
CA GLY A 100 0.40 -7.98 7.94
C GLY A 100 -0.88 -7.28 7.50
N VAL A 101 -1.30 -7.44 6.23
CA VAL A 101 -2.60 -6.94 5.76
C VAL A 101 -3.76 -7.49 6.58
N GLY A 102 -4.74 -6.64 6.86
CA GLY A 102 -5.85 -6.97 7.76
C GLY A 102 -6.66 -8.19 7.34
N ALA A 103 -6.83 -8.39 6.03
CA ALA A 103 -7.54 -9.56 5.48
C ALA A 103 -6.83 -10.90 5.72
N GLY A 104 -5.51 -10.89 5.87
CA GLY A 104 -4.69 -12.07 6.14
C GLY A 104 -4.50 -12.39 7.62
N ARG A 105 -5.06 -11.60 8.53
CA ARG A 105 -4.94 -11.81 9.98
C ARG A 105 -5.96 -12.81 10.51
N THR A 106 -5.64 -13.38 11.66
CA THR A 106 -6.58 -14.24 12.43
C THR A 106 -6.68 -13.69 13.86
N PRO A 107 -7.83 -13.11 14.27
CA PRO A 107 -8.98 -12.78 13.43
C PRO A 107 -8.66 -11.69 12.38
N LYS A 108 -9.43 -11.64 11.30
CA LYS A 108 -9.35 -10.56 10.30
C LYS A 108 -9.55 -9.21 10.97
N ARG A 109 -8.79 -8.19 10.54
CA ARG A 109 -8.85 -6.84 11.08
C ARG A 109 -8.87 -5.83 9.94
N PHE A 110 -9.95 -5.07 9.85
CA PHE A 110 -10.12 -4.01 8.84
C PHE A 110 -10.00 -2.63 9.49
N LEU A 111 -9.65 -1.64 8.69
CA LEU A 111 -9.62 -0.25 9.10
C LEU A 111 -11.04 0.26 9.33
N VAL A 112 -11.23 1.09 10.35
CA VAL A 112 -12.55 1.65 10.70
C VAL A 112 -12.49 3.17 10.81
N ALA A 113 -13.64 3.83 10.72
CA ALA A 113 -13.74 5.27 10.88
C ALA A 113 -13.19 5.71 12.25
N GLY A 114 -12.47 6.83 12.27
CA GLY A 114 -11.78 7.37 13.44
C GLY A 114 -10.33 6.93 13.58
N GLU A 115 -9.90 5.93 12.85
CA GLU A 115 -8.50 5.48 12.80
C GLU A 115 -7.68 6.27 11.78
N SER A 116 -6.37 6.19 11.95
CA SER A 116 -5.41 6.61 10.93
C SER A 116 -4.43 5.47 10.63
N LEU A 117 -3.96 5.41 9.39
CA LEU A 117 -2.87 4.54 8.97
C LEU A 117 -1.67 5.39 8.63
N GLU A 118 -0.57 5.16 9.31
CA GLU A 118 0.73 5.76 9.00
C GLU A 118 1.58 4.73 8.28
N THR A 119 2.04 5.08 7.08
CA THR A 119 2.95 4.25 6.28
C THR A 119 4.25 5.01 6.11
N GLU A 120 5.37 4.36 6.41
CA GLU A 120 6.70 4.97 6.39
C GLU A 120 7.65 4.11 5.58
N ILE A 121 8.45 4.75 4.73
CA ILE A 121 9.55 4.14 3.99
C ILE A 121 10.82 4.93 4.28
N GLU A 122 11.87 4.19 4.63
CA GLU A 122 13.21 4.73 4.92
C GLU A 122 13.71 5.62 3.77
N GLY A 123 14.22 6.80 4.11
CA GLY A 123 14.75 7.76 3.15
C GLY A 123 13.70 8.53 2.34
N ILE A 124 12.43 8.11 2.35
CA ILE A 124 11.33 8.74 1.59
C ILE A 124 10.42 9.55 2.50
N GLY A 125 10.06 8.98 3.68
CA GLY A 125 9.22 9.64 4.65
C GLY A 125 7.93 8.89 4.95
N ARG A 126 6.94 9.64 5.48
CA ARG A 126 5.69 9.08 6.01
C ARG A 126 4.48 9.72 5.34
N ILE A 127 3.50 8.89 5.01
CA ILE A 127 2.14 9.32 4.65
C ILE A 127 1.18 8.89 5.74
N THR A 128 0.13 9.70 5.98
CA THR A 128 -0.89 9.42 6.98
C THR A 128 -2.27 9.56 6.34
N GLN A 129 -3.06 8.49 6.38
CA GLN A 129 -4.44 8.47 5.92
C GLN A 129 -5.36 8.39 7.13
N ARG A 130 -6.37 9.27 7.19
CA ARG A 130 -7.43 9.23 8.19
C ARG A 130 -8.68 8.61 7.60
N PHE A 131 -9.26 7.65 8.31
CA PHE A 131 -10.47 6.98 7.88
C PHE A 131 -11.70 7.66 8.48
N VAL A 132 -12.66 7.95 7.61
CA VAL A 132 -13.95 8.56 7.98
C VAL A 132 -15.09 7.68 7.49
N SER A 133 -16.27 7.81 8.07
CA SER A 133 -17.45 7.14 7.54
C SER A 133 -17.76 7.67 6.14
N GLY A 134 -18.04 6.76 5.21
CA GLY A 134 -18.56 7.14 3.91
C GLY A 134 -19.94 7.82 4.01
N PRO A 135 -20.44 8.41 2.92
CA PRO A 135 -21.82 8.88 2.87
C PRO A 135 -22.77 7.72 3.23
N ALA A 136 -23.84 8.03 3.95
CA ALA A 136 -24.89 7.04 4.20
C ALA A 136 -25.48 6.60 2.84
N ALA A 137 -25.58 5.30 2.65
CA ALA A 137 -26.20 4.71 1.46
C ALA A 137 -27.70 4.95 1.45
#